data_81113b1a78ad60ac8d8989c4c5c48bd3
#
_entry.id   81113b1a78ad60ac8d8989c4c5c48bd3
#
_cell.length_a   1.000
_cell.length_b   1.000
_cell.length_c   1.000
_cell.angle_alpha   90.00
_cell.angle_beta   90.00
_cell.angle_gamma   90.00
#
_symmetry.space_group_name_H-M   'P 1'
#
loop_
_entity.id
_entity.type
_entity.pdbx_description
1 polymer ?
#
loop_
_entity_poly.entity_id
_entity_poly.type
_entity_poly.pdbx_seq_one_letter_code
_entity_poly.pdbx_strand_id
1 'polypeptide(L)'
;MIDIGYYTSEATTLLNSLIGIPSLSREEEAAADFLQNYIEETGIMTGRSGNNIWCISPMFDLNKPTILLNSHIDTVKPVNGWRKHPFTPKAENGKIYGLGSNDAGASVVSLFQVYRHLSTTEQAYNLIFLASCEEEVSGKNGIESVLPQLPPITLGIVGEPTEMQPAIAEKGFYRLK
;
A
#
# COMPACT_ATOMS: atom_id res chain seq x y z
N MET A 1 -3.09 2.18 -25.31
CA MET A 1 -2.41 0.94 -24.85
C MET A 1 -1.70 1.27 -23.55
N ILE A 2 -1.80 0.42 -22.52
CA ILE A 2 -1.13 0.65 -21.22
C ILE A 2 0.38 0.50 -21.41
N ASP A 3 1.15 1.48 -20.98
CA ASP A 3 2.61 1.36 -20.92
C ASP A 3 3.02 0.67 -19.60
N ILE A 4 3.04 -0.67 -19.64
CA ILE A 4 3.43 -1.50 -18.50
C ILE A 4 4.88 -1.20 -18.05
N GLY A 5 5.78 -0.91 -19.01
CA GLY A 5 7.19 -0.58 -18.70
C GLY A 5 7.29 0.66 -17.84
N TYR A 6 6.56 1.71 -18.19
CA TYR A 6 6.50 2.95 -17.42
C TYR A 6 6.03 2.70 -15.97
N TYR A 7 4.84 2.07 -15.80
CA TYR A 7 4.30 1.81 -14.46
C TYR A 7 5.18 0.88 -13.62
N THR A 8 5.82 -0.12 -14.24
CA THR A 8 6.75 -1.00 -13.53
C THR A 8 8.00 -0.23 -13.05
N SER A 9 8.54 0.67 -13.86
CA SER A 9 9.68 1.51 -13.49
C SER A 9 9.32 2.44 -12.31
N GLU A 10 8.17 3.10 -12.39
CA GLU A 10 7.67 3.98 -11.31
C GLU A 10 7.45 3.19 -10.00
N ALA A 11 6.78 2.03 -10.08
CA ALA A 11 6.58 1.16 -8.93
C ALA A 11 7.91 0.71 -8.30
N THR A 12 8.88 0.33 -9.13
CA THR A 12 10.22 -0.10 -8.68
C THR A 12 10.96 1.05 -7.99
N THR A 13 10.89 2.24 -8.55
CA THR A 13 11.52 3.45 -7.96
C THR A 13 10.91 3.78 -6.62
N LEU A 14 9.58 3.82 -6.54
CA LEU A 14 8.85 4.08 -5.29
C LEU A 14 9.15 3.01 -4.23
N LEU A 15 9.16 1.72 -4.60
CA LEU A 15 9.49 0.62 -3.70
C LEU A 15 10.89 0.76 -3.11
N ASN A 16 11.90 1.08 -3.95
CA ASN A 16 13.25 1.28 -3.47
C ASN A 16 13.33 2.45 -2.47
N SER A 17 12.60 3.53 -2.70
CA SER A 17 12.55 4.65 -1.77
C SER A 17 11.90 4.26 -0.44
N LEU A 18 10.77 3.57 -0.47
CA LEU A 18 10.06 3.10 0.74
C LEU A 18 10.93 2.13 1.56
N ILE A 19 11.60 1.16 0.93
CA ILE A 19 12.55 0.27 1.64
C ILE A 19 13.64 1.06 2.36
N GLY A 20 14.08 2.18 1.78
CA GLY A 20 15.10 3.04 2.37
C GLY A 20 14.66 3.79 3.63
N ILE A 21 13.37 3.84 3.92
CA ILE A 21 12.80 4.53 5.06
C ILE A 21 12.28 3.50 6.06
N PRO A 22 12.89 3.36 7.25
CA PRO A 22 12.35 2.47 8.28
C PRO A 22 10.91 2.82 8.62
N SER A 23 10.03 1.82 8.59
CA SER A 23 8.58 1.97 8.85
C SER A 23 8.08 0.87 9.77
N LEU A 24 8.72 0.71 10.92
CA LEU A 24 8.27 -0.30 11.89
C LEU A 24 6.86 0.05 12.38
N SER A 25 6.04 -0.97 12.64
CA SER A 25 4.67 -0.76 13.13
C SER A 25 4.63 0.22 14.30
N ARG A 26 3.84 1.28 14.18
CA ARG A 26 3.71 2.46 15.05
C ARG A 26 4.83 3.50 14.94
N GLU A 27 5.77 3.33 14.02
CA GLU A 27 6.88 4.24 13.75
C GLU A 27 6.93 4.60 12.25
N GLU A 28 5.77 4.60 11.55
CA GLU A 28 5.66 4.75 10.09
C GLU A 28 5.65 6.20 9.61
N GLU A 29 5.71 7.19 10.49
CA GLU A 29 5.49 8.61 10.17
C GLU A 29 6.33 9.08 8.97
N ALA A 30 7.63 8.76 8.97
CA ALA A 30 8.53 9.17 7.89
C ALA A 30 8.19 8.51 6.54
N ALA A 31 7.76 7.25 6.54
CA ALA A 31 7.33 6.55 5.33
C ALA A 31 5.98 7.08 4.83
N ALA A 32 5.07 7.39 5.75
CA ALA A 32 3.80 8.02 5.45
C ALA A 32 3.98 9.42 4.86
N ASP A 33 4.83 10.26 5.45
CA ASP A 33 5.14 11.60 4.93
C ASP A 33 5.75 11.52 3.53
N PHE A 34 6.71 10.63 3.33
CA PHE A 34 7.33 10.42 2.02
C PHE A 34 6.29 9.97 0.98
N LEU A 35 5.46 8.96 1.31
CA LEU A 35 4.47 8.44 0.38
C LEU A 35 3.41 9.48 0.04
N GLN A 36 2.94 10.25 1.03
CA GLN A 36 1.99 11.34 0.82
C GLN A 36 2.56 12.37 -0.16
N ASN A 37 3.77 12.88 0.10
CA ASN A 37 4.43 13.85 -0.76
C ASN A 37 4.62 13.31 -2.17
N TYR A 38 5.09 12.05 -2.31
CA TYR A 38 5.25 11.41 -3.62
C TYR A 38 3.93 11.35 -4.40
N ILE A 39 2.83 11.01 -3.74
CA ILE A 39 1.51 10.96 -4.37
C ILE A 39 1.07 12.36 -4.82
N GLU A 40 1.20 13.35 -3.94
CA GLU A 40 0.80 14.74 -4.21
C GLU A 40 1.63 15.38 -5.34
N GLU A 41 2.90 15.05 -5.47
CA GLU A 41 3.75 15.45 -6.60
C GLU A 41 3.25 14.92 -7.95
N THR A 42 2.47 13.83 -7.95
CA THR A 42 1.81 13.34 -9.17
C THR A 42 0.51 14.09 -9.52
N GLY A 43 0.12 15.09 -8.70
CA GLY A 43 -1.12 15.85 -8.87
C GLY A 43 -2.37 15.19 -8.28
N ILE A 44 -2.21 14.11 -7.51
CA ILE A 44 -3.31 13.38 -6.86
C ILE A 44 -3.48 13.94 -5.44
N MET A 45 -4.72 14.32 -5.08
CA MET A 45 -5.05 14.76 -3.73
C MET A 45 -5.10 13.57 -2.78
N THR A 46 -4.54 13.75 -1.58
CA THR A 46 -4.54 12.75 -0.52
C THR A 46 -5.43 13.16 0.65
N GLY A 47 -5.97 12.17 1.35
CA GLY A 47 -6.45 12.28 2.72
C GLY A 47 -5.48 11.58 3.65
N ARG A 48 -5.43 11.98 4.92
CA ARG A 48 -4.55 11.38 5.93
C ARG A 48 -5.21 11.27 7.29
N SER A 49 -4.97 10.17 7.99
CA SER A 49 -5.34 9.97 9.39
C SER A 49 -4.24 9.19 10.10
N GLY A 50 -3.49 9.86 10.97
CA GLY A 50 -2.25 9.30 11.52
C GLY A 50 -1.26 8.99 10.40
N ASN A 51 -0.83 7.71 10.30
CA ASN A 51 0.07 7.24 9.27
C ASN A 51 -0.66 6.54 8.09
N ASN A 52 -1.98 6.55 8.09
CA ASN A 52 -2.77 6.06 6.96
C ASN A 52 -2.95 7.17 5.92
N ILE A 53 -2.77 6.83 4.64
CA ILE A 53 -2.89 7.75 3.52
C ILE A 53 -3.85 7.14 2.49
N TRP A 54 -4.78 7.94 1.97
CA TRP A 54 -5.69 7.47 0.92
C TRP A 54 -5.88 8.49 -0.18
N CYS A 55 -6.31 8.00 -1.32
CA CYS A 55 -6.74 8.78 -2.48
C CYS A 55 -8.11 8.32 -2.91
N ILE A 56 -8.94 9.25 -3.33
CA ILE A 56 -10.27 8.97 -3.91
C ILE A 56 -10.24 9.41 -5.37
N SER A 57 -10.75 8.58 -6.28
CA SER A 57 -10.78 8.91 -7.71
C SER A 57 -11.50 10.24 -7.96
N PRO A 58 -10.97 11.12 -8.83
CA PRO A 58 -11.50 12.46 -9.03
C PRO A 58 -12.93 12.49 -9.62
N MET A 59 -13.35 11.42 -10.29
CA MET A 59 -14.68 11.25 -10.87
C MET A 59 -15.58 10.38 -9.98
N PHE A 60 -15.55 10.63 -8.66
CA PHE A 60 -16.35 9.87 -7.69
C PHE A 60 -17.85 10.15 -7.89
N ASP A 61 -18.64 9.08 -7.94
CA ASP A 61 -20.10 9.12 -8.08
C ASP A 61 -20.75 8.21 -7.02
N LEU A 62 -21.62 8.78 -6.18
CA LEU A 62 -22.32 8.04 -5.12
C LEU A 62 -23.22 6.90 -5.65
N ASN A 63 -23.59 6.91 -6.93
CA ASN A 63 -24.41 5.88 -7.56
C ASN A 63 -23.59 4.69 -8.08
N LYS A 64 -22.25 4.78 -8.06
CA LYS A 64 -21.36 3.71 -8.51
C LYS A 64 -20.85 2.88 -7.33
N PRO A 65 -20.62 1.56 -7.51
CA PRO A 65 -19.95 0.76 -6.51
C PRO A 65 -18.53 1.27 -6.27
N THR A 66 -18.02 1.14 -5.06
CA THR A 66 -16.69 1.61 -4.67
C THR A 66 -15.76 0.42 -4.42
N ILE A 67 -14.62 0.41 -5.07
CA ILE A 67 -13.54 -0.57 -4.87
C ILE A 67 -12.42 0.09 -4.06
N LEU A 68 -12.09 -0.52 -2.94
CA LEU A 68 -10.92 -0.17 -2.12
C LEU A 68 -9.73 -1.03 -2.54
N LEU A 69 -8.62 -0.38 -2.88
CA LEU A 69 -7.30 -1.00 -3.08
C LEU A 69 -6.48 -0.70 -1.84
N ASN A 70 -6.25 -1.69 -0.98
CA ASN A 70 -5.54 -1.51 0.30
C ASN A 70 -4.28 -2.36 0.35
N SER A 71 -3.22 -1.83 0.95
CA SER A 71 -2.07 -2.57 1.44
C SER A 71 -1.38 -1.76 2.54
N HIS A 72 -0.51 -2.38 3.35
CA HIS A 72 0.12 -1.71 4.49
C HIS A 72 1.53 -1.23 4.20
N ILE A 73 1.94 -0.15 4.90
CA ILE A 73 3.27 0.44 4.79
C ILE A 73 4.20 0.08 5.94
N ASP A 74 3.65 -0.48 7.01
CA ASP A 74 4.44 -0.90 8.15
C ASP A 74 5.16 -2.23 7.91
N THR A 75 6.19 -2.45 8.71
CA THR A 75 7.00 -3.66 8.66
C THR A 75 7.27 -4.17 10.09
N VAL A 76 7.55 -5.46 10.20
CA VAL A 76 8.11 -6.06 11.41
C VAL A 76 9.52 -5.53 11.70
N LYS A 77 10.04 -5.77 12.90
CA LYS A 77 11.44 -5.48 13.21
C LYS A 77 12.39 -6.43 12.46
N PRO A 78 13.52 -5.92 11.95
CA PRO A 78 14.54 -6.80 11.37
C PRO A 78 14.98 -7.86 12.37
N VAL A 79 15.04 -9.13 11.93
CA VAL A 79 15.57 -10.23 12.77
C VAL A 79 17.07 -10.35 12.64
N ASN A 80 17.71 -10.97 13.65
CA ASN A 80 19.12 -11.31 13.57
C ASN A 80 19.37 -12.31 12.43
N GLY A 81 20.43 -12.11 11.67
CA GLY A 81 20.81 -13.00 10.57
C GLY A 81 20.51 -12.47 9.17
N TRP A 82 19.99 -11.26 9.03
CA TRP A 82 19.93 -10.61 7.73
C TRP A 82 21.31 -10.52 7.09
N ARG A 83 21.46 -11.03 5.86
CA ARG A 83 22.73 -10.99 5.12
C ARG A 83 22.94 -9.70 4.35
N LYS A 84 21.89 -8.93 4.12
CA LYS A 84 21.88 -7.62 3.47
C LYS A 84 21.33 -6.61 4.45
N HIS A 85 21.68 -5.34 4.34
CA HIS A 85 21.11 -4.31 5.22
C HIS A 85 19.61 -4.19 4.94
N PRO A 86 18.73 -4.31 5.95
CA PRO A 86 17.28 -4.37 5.76
C PRO A 86 16.70 -3.12 5.08
N PHE A 87 17.25 -1.95 5.36
CA PHE A 87 16.80 -0.65 4.84
C PHE A 87 17.69 -0.11 3.71
N THR A 88 18.43 -0.98 3.02
CA THR A 88 19.20 -0.61 1.84
C THR A 88 18.72 -1.46 0.68
N PRO A 89 17.85 -0.94 -0.20
CA PRO A 89 17.30 -1.72 -1.29
C PRO A 89 18.41 -2.20 -2.22
N LYS A 90 18.36 -3.46 -2.60
CA LYS A 90 19.34 -4.05 -3.54
C LYS A 90 18.62 -4.85 -4.62
N ALA A 91 18.75 -4.40 -5.86
CA ALA A 91 18.30 -5.19 -7.01
C ALA A 91 19.40 -6.17 -7.43
N GLU A 92 19.10 -7.45 -7.49
CA GLU A 92 20.05 -8.52 -7.85
C GLU A 92 19.28 -9.73 -8.42
N ASN A 93 19.72 -10.22 -9.55
CA ASN A 93 19.12 -11.40 -10.21
C ASN A 93 17.60 -11.30 -10.43
N GLY A 94 17.11 -10.10 -10.84
CA GLY A 94 15.68 -9.86 -11.08
C GLY A 94 14.82 -9.77 -9.82
N LYS A 95 15.44 -9.64 -8.63
CA LYS A 95 14.76 -9.49 -7.33
C LYS A 95 15.18 -8.21 -6.64
N ILE A 96 14.28 -7.62 -5.88
CA ILE A 96 14.57 -6.49 -4.99
C ILE A 96 14.60 -7.02 -3.56
N TYR A 97 15.73 -6.81 -2.89
CA TYR A 97 15.94 -7.21 -1.50
C TYR A 97 15.83 -5.99 -0.59
N GLY A 98 15.13 -6.13 0.51
CA GLY A 98 14.97 -5.15 1.57
C GLY A 98 13.79 -5.54 2.48
N LEU A 99 13.77 -5.06 3.71
CA LEU A 99 12.66 -5.29 4.62
C LEU A 99 11.40 -4.62 4.06
N GLY A 100 10.27 -5.33 4.08
CA GLY A 100 9.01 -4.84 3.51
C GLY A 100 8.97 -4.83 1.97
N SER A 101 10.01 -5.35 1.26
CA SER A 101 10.00 -5.36 -0.21
C SER A 101 8.89 -6.21 -0.80
N ASN A 102 8.47 -7.28 -0.11
CA ASN A 102 7.41 -8.18 -0.53
C ASN A 102 6.16 -8.03 0.36
N ASP A 103 6.36 -7.89 1.66
CA ASP A 103 5.35 -7.74 2.70
C ASP A 103 5.46 -6.34 3.32
N ALA A 104 4.60 -5.36 2.90
CA ALA A 104 3.73 -5.45 1.71
C ALA A 104 4.03 -4.33 0.70
N GLY A 105 5.29 -3.81 0.70
CA GLY A 105 5.70 -2.68 -0.14
C GLY A 105 5.45 -2.91 -1.64
N ALA A 106 5.70 -4.12 -2.16
CA ALA A 106 5.42 -4.45 -3.56
C ALA A 106 3.92 -4.29 -3.87
N SER A 107 3.06 -4.68 -2.96
CA SER A 107 1.60 -4.53 -3.08
C SER A 107 1.19 -3.07 -3.01
N VAL A 108 1.73 -2.29 -2.05
CA VAL A 108 1.48 -0.84 -1.95
C VAL A 108 1.75 -0.14 -3.27
N VAL A 109 2.96 -0.32 -3.81
CA VAL A 109 3.36 0.39 -5.03
C VAL A 109 2.60 -0.10 -6.27
N SER A 110 2.29 -1.38 -6.35
CA SER A 110 1.54 -1.95 -7.47
C SER A 110 0.09 -1.46 -7.48
N LEU A 111 -0.59 -1.50 -6.34
CA LEU A 111 -1.97 -1.02 -6.21
C LEU A 111 -2.05 0.49 -6.42
N PHE A 112 -1.05 1.26 -5.99
CA PHE A 112 -0.98 2.69 -6.29
C PHE A 112 -0.87 2.95 -7.80
N GLN A 113 -0.03 2.20 -8.53
CA GLN A 113 0.07 2.39 -9.98
C GLN A 113 -1.21 1.98 -10.71
N VAL A 114 -1.91 0.94 -10.24
CA VAL A 114 -3.23 0.56 -10.76
C VAL A 114 -4.24 1.69 -10.51
N TYR A 115 -4.31 2.20 -9.29
CA TYR A 115 -5.15 3.35 -8.95
C TYR A 115 -4.85 4.54 -9.86
N ARG A 116 -3.58 4.93 -9.96
CA ARG A 116 -3.10 6.05 -10.77
C ARG A 116 -3.53 5.92 -12.23
N HIS A 117 -3.36 4.71 -12.81
CA HIS A 117 -3.77 4.45 -14.19
C HIS A 117 -5.28 4.55 -14.38
N LEU A 118 -6.05 3.83 -13.55
CA LEU A 118 -7.49 3.74 -13.72
C LEU A 118 -8.22 5.06 -13.39
N SER A 119 -7.65 5.90 -12.53
CA SER A 119 -8.20 7.21 -12.17
C SER A 119 -8.07 8.28 -13.27
N THR A 120 -7.34 8.00 -14.35
CA THR A 120 -7.19 8.93 -15.48
C THR A 120 -8.43 8.98 -16.37
N THR A 121 -9.31 8.00 -16.29
CA THR A 121 -10.52 7.88 -17.10
C THR A 121 -11.70 7.48 -16.24
N GLU A 122 -12.91 7.82 -16.69
CA GLU A 122 -14.12 7.42 -16.01
C GLU A 122 -14.28 5.88 -16.04
N GLN A 123 -14.61 5.31 -14.88
CA GLN A 123 -14.87 3.90 -14.70
C GLN A 123 -16.34 3.66 -14.34
N ALA A 124 -16.81 2.42 -14.50
CA ALA A 124 -18.13 1.99 -14.01
C ALA A 124 -18.20 1.86 -12.48
N TYR A 125 -17.10 2.17 -11.76
CA TYR A 125 -16.93 2.09 -10.32
C TYR A 125 -16.04 3.24 -9.82
N ASN A 126 -16.16 3.54 -8.54
CA ASN A 126 -15.23 4.43 -7.85
C ASN A 126 -14.00 3.64 -7.40
N LEU A 127 -12.86 4.31 -7.31
CA LEU A 127 -11.63 3.76 -6.75
C LEU A 127 -11.20 4.55 -5.52
N ILE A 128 -10.78 3.83 -4.50
CA ILE A 128 -10.04 4.34 -3.35
C ILE A 128 -8.74 3.55 -3.28
N PHE A 129 -7.61 4.22 -3.20
CA PHE A 129 -6.35 3.63 -2.78
C PHE A 129 -6.12 3.99 -1.31
N LEU A 130 -5.74 3.02 -0.50
CA LEU A 130 -5.39 3.21 0.91
C LEU A 130 -4.08 2.51 1.22
N ALA A 131 -3.09 3.26 1.64
CA ALA A 131 -1.88 2.77 2.29
C ALA A 131 -2.10 2.83 3.80
N SER A 132 -2.33 1.69 4.44
CA SER A 132 -2.62 1.59 5.87
C SER A 132 -1.35 1.39 6.70
N CYS A 133 -1.43 1.69 8.00
CA CYS A 133 -0.37 1.46 8.99
C CYS A 133 -0.81 0.43 10.04
N GLU A 134 0.12 0.04 10.92
CA GLU A 134 -0.10 -0.86 12.09
C GLU A 134 -0.75 -2.22 11.75
N GLU A 135 -0.62 -2.71 10.52
CA GLU A 135 -1.20 -4.00 10.10
C GLU A 135 -0.56 -5.16 10.87
N GLU A 136 0.77 -5.23 10.89
CA GLU A 136 1.60 -6.30 11.47
C GLU A 136 1.40 -6.50 12.99
N VAL A 137 0.75 -5.52 13.62
CA VAL A 137 0.46 -5.55 15.07
C VAL A 137 -1.05 -5.48 15.36
N SER A 138 -1.90 -5.55 14.33
CA SER A 138 -3.36 -5.36 14.44
C SER A 138 -3.69 -4.11 15.28
N GLY A 139 -3.04 -3.01 14.94
CA GLY A 139 -3.05 -1.78 15.73
C GLY A 139 -4.35 -1.00 15.56
N LYS A 140 -4.74 -0.26 16.60
CA LYS A 140 -5.99 0.52 16.61
C LYS A 140 -6.00 1.72 15.66
N ASN A 141 -4.81 2.21 15.29
CA ASN A 141 -4.68 3.35 14.39
C ASN A 141 -4.53 2.92 12.92
N GLY A 142 -4.60 1.63 12.63
CA GLY A 142 -4.56 1.07 11.29
C GLY A 142 -5.85 1.29 10.49
N ILE A 143 -6.15 0.40 9.56
CA ILE A 143 -7.27 0.50 8.62
C ILE A 143 -8.63 0.71 9.33
N GLU A 144 -8.85 0.09 10.49
CA GLU A 144 -10.10 0.21 11.26
C GLU A 144 -10.41 1.68 11.60
N SER A 145 -9.40 2.49 11.87
CA SER A 145 -9.55 3.93 12.19
C SER A 145 -9.91 4.79 10.99
N VAL A 146 -9.64 4.32 9.78
CA VAL A 146 -9.85 5.07 8.53
C VAL A 146 -11.18 4.73 7.86
N LEU A 147 -11.62 3.47 7.92
CA LEU A 147 -12.84 3.02 7.26
C LEU A 147 -14.08 3.91 7.50
N PRO A 148 -14.32 4.44 8.72
CA PRO A 148 -15.45 5.35 8.97
C PRO A 148 -15.33 6.72 8.28
N GLN A 149 -14.14 7.08 7.81
CA GLN A 149 -13.84 8.35 7.15
C GLN A 149 -13.97 8.25 5.63
N LEU A 150 -14.05 7.03 5.10
CA LEU A 150 -14.15 6.75 3.66
C LEU A 150 -15.61 6.62 3.22
N PRO A 151 -15.91 6.88 1.94
CA PRO A 151 -17.19 6.51 1.36
C PRO A 151 -17.50 5.02 1.52
N PRO A 152 -18.78 4.61 1.47
CA PRO A 152 -19.15 3.20 1.56
C PRO A 152 -18.41 2.34 0.53
N ILE A 153 -17.77 1.27 0.99
CA ILE A 153 -16.97 0.35 0.18
C ILE A 153 -17.84 -0.85 -0.20
N THR A 154 -17.85 -1.19 -1.47
CA THR A 154 -18.57 -2.36 -2.01
C THR A 154 -17.66 -3.59 -2.08
N LEU A 155 -16.38 -3.40 -2.42
CA LEU A 155 -15.38 -4.46 -2.55
C LEU A 155 -14.03 -3.95 -2.07
N GLY A 156 -13.33 -4.76 -1.28
CA GLY A 156 -11.93 -4.54 -0.91
C GLY A 156 -11.01 -5.52 -1.65
N ILE A 157 -9.93 -4.99 -2.21
CA ILE A 157 -8.79 -5.77 -2.71
C ILE A 157 -7.61 -5.44 -1.79
N VAL A 158 -7.16 -6.43 -1.04
CA VAL A 158 -6.03 -6.29 -0.12
C VAL A 158 -4.79 -6.92 -0.74
N GLY A 159 -3.75 -6.12 -0.84
CA GLY A 159 -2.47 -6.52 -1.41
C GLY A 159 -1.56 -7.12 -0.35
N GLU A 160 -1.36 -8.44 -0.43
CA GLU A 160 -0.52 -9.24 0.46
C GLU A 160 0.33 -10.25 -0.34
N PRO A 161 1.39 -10.82 0.23
CA PRO A 161 2.25 -11.79 -0.46
C PRO A 161 1.60 -13.18 -0.58
N THR A 162 0.61 -13.32 -1.45
CA THR A 162 -0.17 -14.54 -1.68
C THR A 162 0.31 -15.36 -2.90
N GLU A 163 1.56 -15.17 -3.35
CA GLU A 163 2.09 -15.78 -4.57
C GLU A 163 1.22 -15.52 -5.82
N MET A 164 0.57 -14.34 -5.88
CA MET A 164 -0.38 -13.93 -6.92
C MET A 164 -1.63 -14.83 -7.01
N GLN A 165 -1.93 -15.57 -5.94
CA GLN A 165 -3.16 -16.37 -5.85
C GLN A 165 -4.22 -15.58 -5.08
N PRO A 166 -5.44 -15.39 -5.62
CA PRO A 166 -6.49 -14.70 -4.89
C PRO A 166 -6.96 -15.55 -3.70
N ALA A 167 -6.90 -14.96 -2.50
CA ALA A 167 -7.50 -15.53 -1.29
C ALA A 167 -8.84 -14.81 -1.03
N ILE A 168 -9.91 -15.57 -0.82
CA ILE A 168 -11.25 -15.04 -0.54
C ILE A 168 -11.69 -15.27 0.91
N ALA A 169 -10.89 -16.03 1.68
CA ALA A 169 -11.10 -16.29 3.10
C ALA A 169 -9.78 -16.74 3.75
N GLU A 170 -9.60 -16.41 5.01
CA GLU A 170 -8.46 -16.85 5.82
C GLU A 170 -8.91 -17.58 7.06
N LYS A 171 -8.03 -18.44 7.61
CA LYS A 171 -8.23 -19.04 8.93
C LYS A 171 -7.95 -17.99 10.00
N GLY A 172 -8.87 -17.84 10.96
CA GLY A 172 -8.67 -16.94 12.08
C GLY A 172 -7.43 -17.30 12.91
N PHE A 173 -6.68 -16.30 13.33
CA PHE A 173 -5.54 -16.45 14.23
C PHE A 173 -6.03 -16.39 15.68
N TYR A 174 -5.80 -17.47 16.47
CA TYR A 174 -5.99 -17.45 17.91
C TYR A 174 -4.63 -17.32 18.59
N ARG A 175 -4.41 -16.21 19.27
CA ARG A 175 -3.26 -16.04 20.18
C ARG A 175 -3.70 -16.54 21.57
N LEU A 176 -3.25 -17.71 21.98
CA LEU A 176 -3.35 -18.14 23.38
C LEU A 176 -2.44 -17.24 24.24
N LYS A 177 -3.03 -16.65 25.29
CA LYS A 177 -2.26 -15.89 26.30
C LYS A 177 -1.65 -16.84 27.31
#